data_a13491a7a8079d4e0d06b8599ab9d06a
#
_entry.id   a13491a7a8079d4e0d06b8599ab9d06a
#
_cell.length_a   1.000
_cell.length_b   1.000
_cell.length_c   1.000
_cell.angle_alpha   90.00
_cell.angle_beta   90.00
_cell.angle_gamma   90.00
#
_symmetry.space_group_name_H-M   'P 1'
#
loop_
_entity.id
_entity.type
_entity.pdbx_description
1 polymer ?
#
loop_
_entity_poly.entity_id
_entity_poly.type
_entity_poly.pdbx_seq_one_letter_code
_entity_poly.pdbx_strand_id
1 'polypeptide(L)'
;MDIIQRGKIELRLCALGNTINSLNIEMNQYRQMQNQINRAIAELNAAKGQIESANTALTSKSQGKSISDKSKEMKNEESSISSIIGSLNSISAECSTKMSEIKANKQKASDEIYALRNKLNSDI
;
A
#
# COMPACT_ATOMS: atom_id res chain seq x y z
N MET A 1 -35.78 -10.67 25.49
CA MET A 1 -35.65 -10.03 24.15
C MET A 1 -36.79 -10.54 23.28
N ASP A 2 -37.50 -9.64 22.64
CA ASP A 2 -38.59 -10.06 21.76
C ASP A 2 -38.05 -10.51 20.39
N ILE A 3 -38.94 -11.09 19.59
CA ILE A 3 -38.59 -11.64 18.25
C ILE A 3 -38.09 -10.54 17.32
N ILE A 4 -38.65 -9.33 17.42
CA ILE A 4 -38.26 -8.19 16.57
C ILE A 4 -36.84 -7.74 16.90
N GLN A 5 -36.53 -7.60 18.17
CA GLN A 5 -35.19 -7.21 18.62
C GLN A 5 -34.15 -8.28 18.21
N ARG A 6 -34.47 -9.54 18.40
CA ARG A 6 -33.61 -10.64 18.00
C ARG A 6 -33.36 -10.64 16.49
N GLY A 7 -34.41 -10.43 15.70
CA GLY A 7 -34.27 -10.34 14.24
C GLY A 7 -33.39 -9.17 13.80
N LYS A 8 -33.51 -8.01 14.45
CA LYS A 8 -32.65 -6.85 14.17
C LYS A 8 -31.17 -7.14 14.47
N ILE A 9 -30.90 -7.82 15.58
CA ILE A 9 -29.52 -8.23 15.94
C ILE A 9 -28.96 -9.20 14.91
N GLU A 10 -29.73 -10.19 14.48
CA GLU A 10 -29.32 -11.17 13.49
C GLU A 10 -29.02 -10.51 12.14
N LEU A 11 -29.86 -9.54 11.72
CA LEU A 11 -29.60 -8.75 10.50
C LEU A 11 -28.31 -7.92 10.62
N ARG A 12 -28.10 -7.30 11.79
CA ARG A 12 -26.89 -6.52 12.03
C ARG A 12 -25.64 -7.41 12.00
N LEU A 13 -25.71 -8.59 12.58
CA LEU A 13 -24.60 -9.58 12.53
C LEU A 13 -24.27 -9.98 11.09
N CYS A 14 -25.29 -10.20 10.26
CA CYS A 14 -25.10 -10.50 8.85
C CYS A 14 -24.41 -9.34 8.13
N ALA A 15 -24.89 -8.10 8.35
CA ALA A 15 -24.30 -6.90 7.75
C ALA A 15 -22.84 -6.71 8.20
N LEU A 16 -22.52 -6.94 9.46
CA LEU A 16 -21.16 -6.83 9.97
C LEU A 16 -20.23 -7.89 9.37
N GLY A 17 -20.72 -9.11 9.18
CA GLY A 17 -19.98 -10.16 8.49
C GLY A 17 -19.65 -9.77 7.06
N ASN A 18 -20.59 -9.19 6.35
CA ASN A 18 -20.37 -8.68 4.99
C ASN A 18 -19.36 -7.52 4.99
N THR A 19 -19.43 -6.63 5.97
CA THR A 19 -18.48 -5.54 6.13
C THR A 19 -17.05 -6.08 6.31
N ILE A 20 -16.86 -7.07 7.17
CA ILE A 20 -15.55 -7.70 7.38
C ILE A 20 -15.03 -8.33 6.09
N ASN A 21 -15.89 -9.02 5.34
CA ASN A 21 -15.48 -9.62 4.06
C ASN A 21 -15.03 -8.55 3.05
N SER A 22 -15.77 -7.44 2.95
CA SER A 22 -15.40 -6.31 2.07
C SER A 22 -14.08 -5.68 2.49
N LEU A 23 -13.86 -5.51 3.80
CA LEU A 23 -12.62 -4.96 4.34
C LEU A 23 -11.43 -5.90 4.08
N ASN A 24 -11.63 -7.20 4.14
CA ASN A 24 -10.59 -8.17 3.80
C ASN A 24 -10.19 -8.08 2.32
N ILE A 25 -11.15 -7.87 1.42
CA ILE A 25 -10.91 -7.69 0.00
C ILE A 25 -10.09 -6.40 -0.22
N GLU A 26 -10.50 -5.29 0.38
CA GLU A 26 -9.77 -4.02 0.31
C GLU A 26 -8.35 -4.15 0.84
N MET A 27 -8.18 -4.82 1.99
CA MET A 27 -6.86 -5.07 2.58
C MET A 27 -5.94 -5.78 1.59
N ASN A 28 -6.44 -6.82 0.93
CA ASN A 28 -5.67 -7.57 -0.06
C ASN A 28 -5.31 -6.71 -1.27
N GLN A 29 -6.22 -5.83 -1.73
CA GLN A 29 -5.96 -4.92 -2.84
C GLN A 29 -4.83 -3.94 -2.50
N TYR A 30 -4.85 -3.33 -1.32
CA TYR A 30 -3.78 -2.42 -0.88
C TYR A 30 -2.46 -3.15 -0.68
N ARG A 31 -2.50 -4.38 -0.16
CA ARG A 31 -1.29 -5.20 0.00
C ARG A 31 -0.65 -5.55 -1.33
N GLN A 32 -1.45 -5.93 -2.33
CA GLN A 32 -0.98 -6.20 -3.69
C GLN A 32 -0.41 -4.96 -4.34
N MET A 33 -1.08 -3.81 -4.21
CA MET A 33 -0.61 -2.53 -4.71
C MET A 33 0.74 -2.17 -4.10
N GLN A 34 0.89 -2.31 -2.79
CA GLN A 34 2.15 -2.04 -2.09
C GLN A 34 3.28 -2.95 -2.57
N ASN A 35 2.99 -4.23 -2.80
CA ASN A 35 3.96 -5.18 -3.33
C ASN A 35 4.41 -4.79 -4.74
N GLN A 36 3.50 -4.37 -5.60
CA GLN A 36 3.82 -3.89 -6.95
C GLN A 36 4.67 -2.63 -6.90
N ILE A 37 4.35 -1.70 -6.01
CA ILE A 37 5.12 -0.46 -5.80
C ILE A 37 6.54 -0.79 -5.35
N ASN A 38 6.69 -1.69 -4.39
CA ASN A 38 8.00 -2.10 -3.88
C ASN A 38 8.87 -2.74 -4.96
N ARG A 39 8.27 -3.55 -5.85
CA ARG A 39 8.96 -4.12 -7.01
C ARG A 39 9.40 -3.03 -7.98
N ALA A 40 8.52 -2.08 -8.28
CA ALA A 40 8.83 -0.95 -9.16
C ALA A 40 9.99 -0.12 -8.60
N ILE A 41 10.00 0.15 -7.30
CA ILE A 41 11.09 0.86 -6.62
C ILE A 41 12.40 0.10 -6.76
N ALA A 42 12.39 -1.22 -6.57
CA ALA A 42 13.58 -2.05 -6.71
C ALA A 42 14.14 -2.01 -8.14
N GLU A 43 13.26 -2.10 -9.14
CA GLU A 43 13.65 -2.00 -10.56
C GLU A 43 14.21 -0.62 -10.90
N LEU A 44 13.60 0.44 -10.39
CA LEU A 44 14.07 1.82 -10.61
C LEU A 44 15.41 2.07 -9.92
N ASN A 45 15.63 1.54 -8.74
CA ASN A 45 16.92 1.62 -8.06
C ASN A 45 18.01 0.89 -8.84
N ALA A 46 17.70 -0.28 -9.42
CA ALA A 46 18.64 -1.02 -10.26
C ALA A 46 18.97 -0.23 -11.52
N ALA A 47 17.98 0.35 -12.19
CA ALA A 47 18.17 1.20 -13.37
C ALA A 47 19.02 2.44 -13.05
N LYS A 48 18.76 3.09 -11.92
CA LYS A 48 19.56 4.23 -11.45
C LYS A 48 21.01 3.84 -11.24
N GLY A 49 21.26 2.69 -10.60
CA GLY A 49 22.61 2.16 -10.40
C GLY A 49 23.34 1.88 -11.71
N GLN A 50 22.64 1.37 -12.72
CA GLN A 50 23.21 1.15 -14.05
C GLN A 50 23.60 2.46 -14.73
N ILE A 51 22.76 3.50 -14.62
CA ILE A 51 23.06 4.83 -15.17
C ILE A 51 24.28 5.43 -14.46
N GLU A 52 24.35 5.34 -13.14
CA GLU A 52 25.51 5.81 -12.36
C GLU A 52 26.79 5.12 -12.79
N SER A 53 26.76 3.80 -12.97
CA SER A 53 27.91 3.01 -13.41
C SER A 53 28.32 3.40 -14.84
N ALA A 54 27.36 3.56 -15.75
CA ALA A 54 27.63 3.98 -17.12
C ALA A 54 28.24 5.39 -17.16
N ASN A 55 27.72 6.32 -16.34
CA ASN A 55 28.25 7.69 -16.24
C ASN A 55 29.68 7.69 -15.71
N THR A 56 29.97 6.93 -14.68
CA THR A 56 31.32 6.78 -14.11
C THR A 56 32.28 6.23 -15.17
N ALA A 57 31.89 5.18 -15.90
CA ALA A 57 32.72 4.60 -16.96
C ALA A 57 32.97 5.62 -18.08
N LEU A 58 31.96 6.38 -18.49
CA LEU A 58 32.07 7.40 -19.53
C LEU A 58 33.06 8.51 -19.13
N THR A 59 32.90 9.06 -17.92
CA THR A 59 33.70 10.20 -17.45
C THR A 59 35.11 9.82 -17.05
N SER A 60 35.36 8.56 -16.67
CA SER A 60 36.70 8.09 -16.30
C SER A 60 37.59 7.82 -17.51
N LYS A 61 37.00 7.53 -18.67
CA LYS A 61 37.75 7.11 -19.88
C LYS A 61 37.82 8.18 -20.97
N SER A 62 36.95 9.20 -20.89
CA SER A 62 36.80 10.20 -21.96
C SER A 62 36.55 11.58 -21.37
N GLN A 63 37.02 12.62 -22.11
CA GLN A 63 36.84 14.01 -21.74
C GLN A 63 36.39 14.79 -22.97
N GLY A 64 35.80 15.98 -22.72
CA GLY A 64 35.34 16.88 -23.75
C GLY A 64 33.91 17.31 -23.56
N LYS A 65 33.46 18.26 -24.35
CA LYS A 65 32.13 18.89 -24.23
C LYS A 65 31.02 17.86 -24.46
N SER A 66 31.16 16.98 -25.46
CA SER A 66 30.14 15.96 -25.76
C SER A 66 29.98 14.99 -24.61
N ILE A 67 31.06 14.61 -23.98
CA ILE A 67 31.05 13.70 -22.81
C ILE A 67 30.41 14.41 -21.60
N SER A 68 30.76 15.67 -21.39
CA SER A 68 30.16 16.50 -20.32
C SER A 68 28.66 16.64 -20.49
N ASP A 69 28.19 16.87 -21.73
CA ASP A 69 26.75 17.01 -22.02
C ASP A 69 26.00 15.70 -21.76
N LYS A 70 26.57 14.57 -22.18
CA LYS A 70 25.99 13.24 -21.92
C LYS A 70 25.97 12.90 -20.44
N SER A 71 27.03 13.27 -19.72
CA SER A 71 27.08 13.07 -18.25
C SER A 71 25.97 13.86 -17.55
N LYS A 72 25.69 15.10 -18.01
CA LYS A 72 24.58 15.92 -17.48
C LYS A 72 23.24 15.27 -17.76
N GLU A 73 23.02 14.74 -18.96
CA GLU A 73 21.79 14.03 -19.33
C GLU A 73 21.57 12.82 -18.42
N MET A 74 22.62 12.02 -18.16
CA MET A 74 22.56 10.86 -17.27
C MET A 74 22.22 11.26 -15.84
N LYS A 75 22.81 12.34 -15.33
CA LYS A 75 22.48 12.88 -13.99
C LYS A 75 21.04 13.37 -13.91
N ASN A 76 20.52 13.97 -14.98
CA ASN A 76 19.12 14.39 -15.04
C ASN A 76 18.18 13.18 -15.02
N GLU A 77 18.52 12.10 -15.71
CA GLU A 77 17.77 10.84 -15.68
C GLU A 77 17.77 10.22 -14.28
N GLU A 78 18.93 10.21 -13.62
CA GLU A 78 19.04 9.75 -12.22
C GLU A 78 18.13 10.56 -11.29
N SER A 79 18.10 11.88 -11.46
CA SER A 79 17.24 12.77 -10.66
C SER A 79 15.77 12.50 -10.92
N SER A 80 15.38 12.25 -12.18
CA SER A 80 14.01 11.91 -12.56
C SER A 80 13.58 10.59 -11.92
N ILE A 81 14.45 9.58 -11.96
CA ILE A 81 14.20 8.29 -11.33
C ILE A 81 14.04 8.46 -9.81
N SER A 82 14.90 9.25 -9.18
CA SER A 82 14.83 9.52 -7.74
C SER A 82 13.51 10.19 -7.36
N SER A 83 13.01 11.10 -8.19
CA SER A 83 11.71 11.77 -7.98
C SER A 83 10.56 10.78 -8.07
N ILE A 84 10.61 9.87 -9.05
CA ILE A 84 9.60 8.82 -9.21
C ILE A 84 9.60 7.87 -8.00
N ILE A 85 10.79 7.47 -7.56
CA ILE A 85 10.95 6.62 -6.36
C ILE A 85 10.35 7.32 -5.13
N GLY A 86 10.60 8.62 -4.97
CA GLY A 86 10.01 9.42 -3.89
C GLY A 86 8.50 9.41 -3.92
N SER A 87 7.90 9.57 -5.10
CA SER A 87 6.44 9.51 -5.29
C SER A 87 5.89 8.13 -4.97
N LEU A 88 6.55 7.07 -5.41
CA LEU A 88 6.16 5.70 -5.13
C LEU A 88 6.24 5.37 -3.64
N ASN A 89 7.27 5.86 -2.96
CA ASN A 89 7.39 5.70 -1.50
C ASN A 89 6.22 6.39 -0.77
N SER A 90 5.80 7.56 -1.23
CA SER A 90 4.64 8.27 -0.66
C SER A 90 3.35 7.45 -0.85
N ILE A 91 3.15 6.88 -2.03
CA ILE A 91 1.98 6.02 -2.32
C ILE A 91 2.03 4.75 -1.46
N SER A 92 3.20 4.16 -1.31
CA SER A 92 3.38 2.99 -0.43
C SER A 92 3.02 3.31 1.02
N ALA A 93 3.39 4.48 1.52
CA ALA A 93 3.03 4.95 2.85
C ALA A 93 1.52 5.15 2.98
N GLU A 94 0.85 5.69 1.95
CA GLU A 94 -0.61 5.80 1.91
C GLU A 94 -1.28 4.43 1.97
N CYS A 95 -0.75 3.43 1.27
CA CYS A 95 -1.25 2.05 1.35
C CYS A 95 -1.15 1.50 2.78
N SER A 96 -0.03 1.75 3.46
CA SER A 96 0.16 1.34 4.86
C SER A 96 -0.86 2.01 5.79
N THR A 97 -1.12 3.30 5.59
CA THR A 97 -2.13 4.04 6.35
C THR A 97 -3.53 3.47 6.13
N LYS A 98 -3.89 3.20 4.86
CA LYS A 98 -5.19 2.60 4.52
C LYS A 98 -5.34 1.20 5.13
N MET A 99 -4.31 0.38 5.09
CA MET A 99 -4.34 -0.94 5.71
C MET A 99 -4.52 -0.86 7.23
N SER A 100 -3.90 0.13 7.88
CA SER A 100 -4.10 0.36 9.33
C SER A 100 -5.53 0.80 9.65
N GLU A 101 -6.12 1.68 8.84
CA GLU A 101 -7.52 2.11 8.97
C GLU A 101 -8.47 0.91 8.80
N ILE A 102 -8.23 0.07 7.80
CA ILE A 102 -9.02 -1.14 7.54
C ILE A 102 -8.93 -2.08 8.73
N LYS A 103 -7.75 -2.30 9.25
CA LYS A 103 -7.52 -3.16 10.43
C LYS A 103 -8.31 -2.65 11.64
N ALA A 104 -8.29 -1.35 11.88
CA ALA A 104 -9.06 -0.73 12.97
C ALA A 104 -10.57 -0.89 12.76
N ASN A 105 -11.06 -0.70 11.54
CA ASN A 105 -12.47 -0.86 11.20
C ASN A 105 -12.92 -2.32 11.33
N LYS A 106 -12.08 -3.27 10.93
CA LYS A 106 -12.35 -4.70 11.14
C LYS A 106 -12.44 -5.03 12.64
N GLN A 107 -11.56 -4.46 13.44
CA GLN A 107 -11.60 -4.68 14.89
C GLN A 107 -12.88 -4.15 15.50
N LYS A 108 -13.32 -2.95 15.10
CA LYS A 108 -14.61 -2.39 15.56
C LYS A 108 -15.78 -3.29 15.19
N ALA A 109 -15.80 -3.79 13.96
CA ALA A 109 -16.85 -4.71 13.51
C ALA A 109 -16.82 -6.02 14.29
N SER A 110 -15.64 -6.59 14.55
CA SER A 110 -15.47 -7.79 15.35
C SER A 110 -15.93 -7.60 16.80
N ASP A 111 -15.62 -6.45 17.39
CA ASP A 111 -16.05 -6.12 18.76
C ASP A 111 -17.55 -5.99 18.84
N GLU A 112 -18.19 -5.35 17.85
CA GLU A 112 -19.65 -5.26 17.79
C GLU A 112 -20.31 -6.62 17.62
N ILE A 113 -19.75 -7.49 16.77
CA ILE A 113 -20.22 -8.87 16.60
C ILE A 113 -20.18 -9.63 17.94
N TYR A 114 -19.06 -9.52 18.64
CA TYR A 114 -18.89 -10.16 19.94
C TYR A 114 -19.94 -9.68 20.94
N ALA A 115 -20.13 -8.38 21.04
CA ALA A 115 -21.14 -7.78 21.94
C ALA A 115 -22.55 -8.22 21.59
N LEU A 116 -22.92 -8.25 20.31
CA LEU A 116 -24.23 -8.67 19.85
C LEU A 116 -24.49 -10.16 20.08
N ARG A 117 -23.49 -11.00 19.85
CA ARG A 117 -23.59 -12.45 20.14
C ARG A 117 -23.78 -12.71 21.63
N ASN A 118 -23.04 -11.98 22.46
CA ASN A 118 -23.24 -12.08 23.92
C ASN A 118 -24.64 -11.68 24.34
N LYS A 119 -25.18 -10.63 23.72
CA LYS A 119 -26.53 -10.18 23.99
C LYS A 119 -27.58 -11.22 23.61
N LEU A 120 -27.42 -11.89 22.47
CA LEU A 120 -28.28 -13.00 22.06
C LEU A 120 -28.17 -14.18 23.05
N ASN A 121 -26.94 -14.54 23.43
CA ASN A 121 -26.70 -15.69 24.30
C ASN A 121 -27.19 -15.45 25.75
N SER A 122 -27.11 -14.22 26.25
CA SER A 122 -27.55 -13.91 27.60
C SER A 122 -29.07 -13.96 27.78
N ASP A 123 -29.80 -13.99 26.68
CA ASP A 123 -31.28 -14.05 26.67
C ASP A 123 -31.83 -15.49 26.68
N ILE A 124 -30.94 -16.47 26.72
CA ILE A 124 -31.30 -17.88 26.82
C ILE A 124 -31.40 -18.28 28.29
#